data_2baebf1401a244c1f9cbd27961740a7e
#
_entry.id   2baebf1401a244c1f9cbd27961740a7e
#
_cell.length_a   1.000
_cell.length_b   1.000
_cell.length_c   1.000
_cell.angle_alpha   90.00
_cell.angle_beta   90.00
_cell.angle_gamma   90.00
#
_symmetry.space_group_name_H-M   'P 1'
#
loop_
_entity.id
_entity.type
_entity.pdbx_description
1 polymer ?
#
loop_
_entity_poly.entity_id
_entity_poly.type
_entity_poly.pdbx_seq_one_letter_code
_entity_poly.pdbx_strand_id
1 'polypeptide(L)' 'EQVEEIAEIVGAMVEQRNAMGISQRDLAAMCGIPQSSVARIESYKTTPNLDTLLKIMQPLGLKLTVEPISS' A
#
# COMPACT_ATOMS: atom_id res chain seq x y z
N GLU A 1 10.04 -15.07 -1.82
CA GLU A 1 10.77 -13.91 -2.36
C GLU A 1 9.82 -12.82 -2.75
N GLN A 2 8.82 -13.15 -3.58
CA GLN A 2 7.81 -12.18 -3.92
C GLN A 2 7.07 -11.69 -2.70
N VAL A 3 6.89 -12.58 -1.73
CA VAL A 3 6.21 -12.25 -0.49
C VAL A 3 6.99 -11.20 0.29
N GLU A 4 8.31 -11.30 0.30
CA GLU A 4 9.14 -10.32 0.99
C GLU A 4 9.03 -8.94 0.36
N GLU A 5 9.01 -8.88 -0.96
CA GLU A 5 8.89 -7.62 -1.66
C GLU A 5 7.53 -6.98 -1.42
N ILE A 6 6.49 -7.81 -1.46
CA ILE A 6 5.14 -7.33 -1.19
C ILE A 6 5.04 -6.82 0.25
N ALA A 7 5.66 -7.53 1.19
CA ALA A 7 5.65 -7.12 2.58
C ALA A 7 6.34 -5.78 2.79
N GLU A 8 7.44 -5.55 2.07
CA GLU A 8 8.14 -4.27 2.14
C GLU A 8 7.26 -3.13 1.64
N ILE A 9 6.59 -3.35 0.52
CA ILE A 9 5.73 -2.33 -0.07
C ILE A 9 4.55 -2.03 0.87
N VAL A 10 3.88 -3.08 1.33
CA VAL A 10 2.72 -2.89 2.21
C VAL A 10 3.15 -2.28 3.54
N GLY A 11 4.29 -2.70 4.07
CA GLY A 11 4.82 -2.13 5.30
C GLY A 11 5.09 -0.64 5.17
N ALA A 12 5.67 -0.23 4.05
CA ALA A 12 5.92 1.19 3.79
C ALA A 12 4.61 1.98 3.70
N MET A 13 3.59 1.38 3.09
CA MET A 13 2.28 2.02 3.00
C MET A 13 1.66 2.22 4.37
N VAL A 14 1.74 1.19 5.23
CA VAL A 14 1.17 1.27 6.58
C VAL A 14 1.91 2.32 7.40
N GLU A 15 3.23 2.32 7.33
CA GLU A 15 4.05 3.30 8.05
C GLU A 15 3.71 4.71 7.63
N GLN A 16 3.60 4.93 6.34
CA GLN A 16 3.31 6.26 5.82
C GLN A 16 1.91 6.72 6.23
N ARG A 17 0.95 5.81 6.16
CA ARG A 17 -0.42 6.12 6.58
C ARG A 17 -0.45 6.54 8.05
N ASN A 18 0.23 5.77 8.90
CA ASN A 18 0.31 6.09 10.32
C ASN A 18 1.02 7.41 10.57
N ALA A 19 2.09 7.66 9.84
CA ALA A 19 2.86 8.90 9.97
C ALA A 19 2.01 10.12 9.58
N MET A 20 1.09 9.94 8.64
CA MET A 20 0.19 11.02 8.23
C MET A 20 -1.02 11.16 9.15
N GLY A 21 -1.18 10.23 10.09
CA GLY A 21 -2.28 10.29 11.05
C GLY A 21 -3.65 9.99 10.45
N ILE A 22 -3.70 9.24 9.35
CA ILE A 22 -4.98 8.90 8.74
C ILE A 22 -5.29 7.42 8.98
N SER A 23 -6.59 7.14 9.09
CA SER A 23 -7.06 5.78 9.33
C SER A 23 -7.18 5.00 8.03
N GLN A 24 -7.38 3.68 8.14
CA GLN A 24 -7.68 2.85 6.96
C GLN A 24 -8.92 3.38 6.25
N ARG A 25 -9.90 3.82 7.01
CA ARG A 25 -11.14 4.36 6.48
C ARG A 25 -10.89 5.62 5.66
N ASP A 26 -10.06 6.52 6.22
CA ASP A 26 -9.69 7.75 5.54
C ASP A 26 -8.97 7.44 4.23
N LEU A 27 -8.02 6.53 4.28
CA LEU A 27 -7.26 6.17 3.10
C LEU A 27 -8.18 5.57 2.03
N ALA A 28 -9.09 4.69 2.44
CA ALA A 28 -10.03 4.08 1.51
C ALA A 28 -10.88 5.14 0.81
N ALA A 29 -11.35 6.12 1.56
CA ALA A 29 -12.15 7.22 1.00
C ALA A 29 -11.33 8.03 0.00
N MET A 30 -10.08 8.28 0.32
CA MET A 30 -9.18 9.03 -0.58
C MET A 30 -8.91 8.28 -1.88
N CYS A 31 -8.91 6.95 -1.80
CA CYS A 31 -8.63 6.10 -2.97
C CYS A 31 -9.88 5.71 -3.74
N GLY A 32 -11.05 5.92 -3.17
CA GLY A 32 -12.30 5.51 -3.79
C GLY A 32 -12.51 4.00 -3.76
N ILE A 33 -12.00 3.32 -2.74
CA ILE A 33 -12.18 1.87 -2.59
C ILE A 33 -12.80 1.59 -1.23
N PRO A 34 -13.39 0.39 -1.02
CA PRO A 34 -13.95 0.05 0.28
C PRO A 34 -12.87 -0.07 1.35
N GLN A 35 -13.21 0.29 2.58
CA GLN A 35 -12.28 0.15 3.68
C GLN A 35 -11.84 -1.30 3.86
N SER A 36 -12.73 -2.25 3.62
CA SER A 36 -12.39 -3.66 3.73
C SER A 36 -11.25 -4.05 2.80
N SER A 37 -11.14 -3.39 1.64
CA SER A 37 -10.04 -3.64 0.72
C SER A 37 -8.71 -3.20 1.32
N VAL A 38 -8.68 -2.02 1.93
CA VAL A 38 -7.46 -1.54 2.59
C VAL A 38 -7.08 -2.47 3.73
N ALA A 39 -8.05 -2.87 4.54
CA ALA A 39 -7.79 -3.75 5.67
C ALA A 39 -7.22 -5.10 5.23
N ARG A 40 -7.74 -5.65 4.14
CA ARG A 40 -7.25 -6.92 3.62
C ARG A 40 -5.83 -6.82 3.11
N ILE A 41 -5.53 -5.72 2.42
CA ILE A 41 -4.19 -5.50 1.90
C ILE A 41 -3.20 -5.35 3.07
N GLU A 42 -3.54 -4.55 4.07
CA GLU A 42 -2.65 -4.31 5.19
C GLU A 42 -2.44 -5.55 6.05
N SER A 43 -3.40 -6.47 6.05
CA SER A 43 -3.29 -7.72 6.80
C SER A 43 -2.75 -8.87 5.96
N TYR A 44 -2.34 -8.60 4.75
CA TYR A 44 -1.79 -9.59 3.81
C TYR A 44 -2.77 -10.69 3.44
N LYS A 45 -4.07 -10.40 3.52
CA LYS A 45 -5.08 -11.37 3.10
C LYS A 45 -5.30 -11.38 1.61
N THR A 46 -5.00 -10.28 0.94
CA THR A 46 -5.01 -10.23 -0.51
C THR A 46 -3.78 -9.48 -0.98
N THR A 47 -3.36 -9.79 -2.20
CA THR A 47 -2.28 -9.06 -2.86
C THR A 47 -2.93 -8.05 -3.81
N PRO A 48 -2.67 -6.75 -3.66
CA PRO A 48 -3.27 -5.78 -4.57
C PRO A 48 -2.64 -5.92 -5.96
N ASN A 49 -3.44 -5.65 -6.99
CA ASN A 49 -2.86 -5.54 -8.32
C ASN A 49 -2.17 -4.17 -8.43
N LEU A 50 -1.43 -3.99 -9.51
CA LEU A 50 -0.61 -2.79 -9.66
C LEU A 50 -1.47 -1.53 -9.69
N ASP A 51 -2.60 -1.58 -10.36
CA ASP A 51 -3.54 -0.47 -10.42
C ASP A 51 -3.97 0.00 -9.03
N THR A 52 -4.41 -0.95 -8.21
CA THR A 52 -4.86 -0.66 -6.86
C THR A 52 -3.71 -0.13 -6.01
N LEU A 53 -2.54 -0.74 -6.16
CA LEU A 53 -1.37 -0.33 -5.41
C LEU A 53 -1.03 1.13 -5.70
N LEU A 54 -1.01 1.51 -6.97
CA LEU A 54 -0.70 2.88 -7.36
C LEU A 54 -1.76 3.86 -6.86
N LYS A 55 -3.03 3.46 -6.88
CA LYS A 55 -4.11 4.28 -6.34
C LYS A 55 -3.91 4.59 -4.87
N ILE A 56 -3.45 3.60 -4.10
CA ILE A 56 -3.25 3.77 -2.67
C ILE A 56 -2.01 4.60 -2.39
N MET A 57 -0.96 4.39 -3.16
CA MET A 57 0.31 5.08 -2.94
C MET A 57 0.23 6.56 -3.22
N GLN A 58 -0.60 6.95 -4.17
CA GLN A 58 -0.70 8.33 -4.61
C GLN A 58 -1.11 9.29 -3.47
N PRO A 59 -2.21 9.05 -2.76
CA PRO A 59 -2.57 9.95 -1.65
C PRO A 59 -1.60 9.88 -0.48
N LEU A 60 -0.82 8.81 -0.38
CA LEU A 60 0.20 8.69 0.65
C LEU A 60 1.50 9.41 0.28
N GLY A 61 1.58 9.93 -0.94
CA GLY A 61 2.79 10.59 -1.39
C GLY A 61 3.94 9.64 -1.65
N LEU A 62 3.63 8.38 -1.89
CA LEU A 62 4.64 7.37 -2.17
C LEU A 62 4.79 7.14 -3.65
N LYS A 63 5.94 6.69 -4.04
CA LYS A 63 6.28 6.45 -5.44
C LYS A 63 6.86 5.05 -5.56
N LEU A 64 6.36 4.30 -6.51
CA LEU A 64 6.92 2.99 -6.82
C LEU A 64 8.06 3.17 -7.80
N THR A 65 9.20 2.59 -7.50
CA THR A 65 10.35 2.66 -8.40
C THR A 65 10.79 1.26 -8.76
N VAL A 66 11.52 1.19 -9.87
CA VAL A 66 12.08 -0.08 -10.36
C VAL A 66 13.57 0.11 -10.48
N GLU A 67 14.32 -0.80 -9.85
CA GLU A 67 15.77 -0.72 -9.83
C GLU A 67 16.36 -2.07 -10.17
N PRO A 68 17.56 -2.09 -10.79
CA PRO A 68 18.24 -3.36 -10.98
C PRO A 68 18.57 -3.99 -9.65
N ILE A 69 18.52 -5.30 -9.61
CA ILE A 69 18.93 -6.02 -8.41
C ILE A 69 20.44 -5.93 -8.30
N SER A 70 20.89 -5.46 -7.15
CA SER A 70 22.30 -5.38 -6.86
C SER A 70 22.80 -6.75 -6.42
N SER A 71 23.85 -7.25 -6.97
CA SER A 71 24.35 -8.56 -6.59
C SER A 71 25.74 -8.51 -6.03
#